data_4bde423cfd1bd6610969604160ef7bf0
#
_entry.id   4bde423cfd1bd6610969604160ef7bf0
#
_cell.length_a   1.000
_cell.length_b   1.000
_cell.length_c   1.000
_cell.angle_alpha   90.00
_cell.angle_beta   90.00
_cell.angle_gamma   90.00
#
_symmetry.space_group_name_H-M   'P 1'
#
loop_
_entity.id
_entity.type
_entity.pdbx_description
1 polymer ?
#
loop_
_entity_poly.entity_id
_entity_poly.type
_entity_poly.pdbx_seq_one_letter_code
_entity_poly.pdbx_strand_id
1 'polypeptide(L)'
;MGENLMALKKDKTKILLPRRDVLLSGGLGALGMAIGATALPFKGAFAMDSSAVQSSVDKIRMADWNPNYAAQWSWRLAQFKGFYEEHGINEIEFYLTDTYFPGLIGGSLDIAHSDTDVLFGSAAASGKPLKMLSVYRDKEWWIMGVGKGIDTFEDLKGGKVSGGGLGGRNTWIQRQILIQNGLDPDNDVEIVPMKGGSDGRMKAIIAGVLQGGSVFPRHEKGLTDNGGKFLSAKLYEVPQEGFITNMEWGANNE
;
A
#
# COMPACT_ATOMS: atom_id res chain seq x y z
N MET A 1 25.59 32.19 -28.67
CA MET A 1 24.24 31.76 -29.02
C MET A 1 23.84 30.74 -27.95
N GLY A 2 23.36 31.05 -26.80
CA GLY A 2 22.77 32.24 -26.15
C GLY A 2 21.26 32.13 -26.11
N GLU A 3 20.77 31.86 -24.91
CA GLU A 3 19.46 32.27 -24.42
C GLU A 3 18.22 31.65 -25.08
N ASN A 4 17.56 30.74 -24.33
CA ASN A 4 16.18 30.87 -23.88
C ASN A 4 15.68 29.57 -23.22
N LEU A 5 16.01 29.44 -21.97
CA LEU A 5 15.31 28.44 -21.10
C LEU A 5 15.03 29.11 -19.76
N MET A 6 14.19 30.12 -19.77
CA MET A 6 13.58 30.70 -18.57
C MET A 6 12.27 31.36 -18.96
N ALA A 7 11.20 30.81 -18.53
CA ALA A 7 9.91 31.39 -18.15
C ALA A 7 8.75 30.43 -18.38
N LEU A 8 8.67 29.34 -17.62
CA LEU A 8 7.37 28.77 -17.32
C LEU A 8 6.88 29.46 -16.04
N LYS A 9 6.25 30.59 -16.23
CA LYS A 9 5.42 31.24 -15.21
C LYS A 9 4.39 30.24 -14.73
N LYS A 10 4.39 29.99 -13.42
CA LYS A 10 3.30 29.34 -12.69
C LYS A 10 2.02 30.14 -12.89
N ASP A 11 1.22 29.75 -13.85
CA ASP A 11 -0.17 30.21 -13.93
C ASP A 11 -0.99 29.30 -12.99
N LYS A 12 -1.32 29.84 -11.83
CA LYS A 12 -2.25 29.24 -10.88
C LYS A 12 -3.67 29.48 -11.35
N THR A 13 -4.05 28.90 -12.47
CA THR A 13 -5.45 28.88 -12.86
C THR A 13 -6.15 27.86 -11.98
N LYS A 14 -6.74 28.34 -10.88
CA LYS A 14 -7.77 27.60 -10.14
C LYS A 14 -8.91 27.33 -11.12
N ILE A 15 -9.01 26.11 -11.63
CA ILE A 15 -10.22 25.62 -12.28
C ILE A 15 -11.25 25.42 -11.16
N LEU A 16 -11.95 26.48 -10.82
CA LEU A 16 -13.14 26.43 -9.99
C LEU A 16 -14.30 25.98 -10.89
N LEU A 17 -14.50 24.67 -10.97
CA LEU A 17 -15.78 24.14 -11.45
C LEU A 17 -16.82 24.41 -10.37
N PRO A 18 -17.91 25.13 -10.67
CA PRO A 18 -18.95 25.39 -9.67
C PRO A 18 -19.60 24.08 -9.24
N ARG A 19 -19.66 23.87 -7.92
CA ARG A 19 -20.15 22.65 -7.24
C ARG A 19 -21.52 22.15 -7.72
N ARG A 20 -22.29 22.98 -8.43
CA ARG A 20 -23.64 22.65 -8.94
C ARG A 20 -23.64 21.83 -10.23
N ASP A 21 -22.62 21.94 -11.05
CA ASP A 21 -22.67 21.32 -12.39
C ASP A 21 -22.22 19.86 -12.41
N VAL A 22 -21.55 19.40 -11.36
CA VAL A 22 -21.13 18.00 -11.21
C VAL A 22 -22.28 17.09 -10.75
N LEU A 23 -23.30 17.65 -10.10
CA LEU A 23 -24.46 16.90 -9.61
C LEU A 23 -25.58 16.73 -10.66
N LEU A 24 -25.54 17.49 -11.75
CA LEU A 24 -26.59 17.45 -12.78
C LEU A 24 -26.25 16.59 -14.00
N SER A 25 -25.01 16.12 -14.14
CA SER A 25 -24.61 15.25 -15.25
C SER A 25 -24.74 13.74 -14.95
N GLY A 26 -25.16 13.37 -13.74
CA GLY A 26 -25.37 11.97 -13.31
C GLY A 26 -26.80 11.44 -13.38
N GLY A 27 -27.74 12.23 -13.88
CA GLY A 27 -29.15 11.88 -13.79
C GLY A 27 -29.87 11.82 -15.11
N LEU A 28 -29.60 10.83 -15.97
CA LEU A 28 -30.54 10.40 -17.01
C LEU A 28 -30.04 9.06 -17.59
N GLY A 29 -30.55 7.97 -17.04
CA GLY A 29 -30.23 6.61 -17.52
C GLY A 29 -30.98 5.52 -16.76
N ALA A 30 -32.23 5.79 -16.36
CA ALA A 30 -33.07 4.74 -15.79
C ALA A 30 -34.19 4.42 -16.80
N LEU A 31 -33.96 3.41 -17.65
CA LEU A 31 -35.04 2.69 -18.33
C LEU A 31 -34.63 1.23 -18.54
N GLY A 32 -35.21 0.39 -17.70
CA GLY A 32 -35.71 -0.94 -18.04
C GLY A 32 -34.71 -2.05 -18.26
N MET A 33 -34.60 -2.95 -17.24
CA MET A 33 -34.91 -4.37 -17.45
C MET A 33 -35.02 -5.05 -16.06
N ALA A 34 -36.24 -5.44 -15.75
CA ALA A 34 -36.52 -6.36 -14.66
C ALA A 34 -36.11 -7.77 -15.10
N ILE A 35 -35.04 -8.29 -14.50
CA ILE A 35 -34.75 -9.72 -14.44
C ILE A 35 -34.50 -10.06 -13.00
N GLY A 36 -35.31 -10.98 -12.46
CA GLY A 36 -35.30 -11.39 -11.07
C GLY A 36 -33.94 -11.99 -10.66
N ALA A 37 -33.29 -11.33 -9.75
CA ALA A 37 -32.21 -11.87 -8.96
C ALA A 37 -32.62 -11.68 -7.51
N THR A 38 -32.80 -12.77 -6.79
CA THR A 38 -33.02 -12.80 -5.36
C THR A 38 -31.87 -12.06 -4.68
N ALA A 39 -32.15 -10.85 -4.23
CA ALA A 39 -31.23 -10.05 -3.45
C ALA A 39 -31.04 -10.76 -2.11
N LEU A 40 -29.88 -11.37 -1.93
CA LEU A 40 -29.37 -11.72 -0.59
C LEU A 40 -29.22 -10.40 0.18
N PRO A 41 -29.73 -10.31 1.41
CA PRO A 41 -29.59 -9.09 2.19
C PRO A 41 -28.14 -8.97 2.63
N PHE A 42 -27.36 -8.16 1.94
CA PHE A 42 -26.08 -7.66 2.44
C PHE A 42 -26.38 -6.67 3.58
N LYS A 43 -26.74 -7.20 4.75
CA LYS A 43 -26.72 -6.44 6.01
C LYS A 43 -25.29 -6.36 6.50
N GLY A 44 -24.60 -5.31 6.12
CA GLY A 44 -23.21 -5.08 6.51
C GLY A 44 -22.61 -3.80 5.98
N ALA A 45 -23.41 -2.90 5.42
CA ALA A 45 -23.00 -1.52 5.34
C ALA A 45 -23.08 -0.96 6.76
N PHE A 46 -21.95 -0.78 7.42
CA PHE A 46 -21.86 0.15 8.53
C PHE A 46 -22.23 1.52 7.95
N ALA A 47 -23.52 1.86 8.00
CA ALA A 47 -23.93 3.25 8.02
C ALA A 47 -23.39 3.77 9.36
N MET A 48 -22.16 4.25 9.35
CA MET A 48 -21.72 5.15 10.40
C MET A 48 -22.70 6.34 10.31
N ASP A 49 -23.41 6.54 11.39
CA ASP A 49 -24.26 7.70 11.58
C ASP A 49 -23.36 8.91 11.29
N SER A 50 -23.63 9.62 10.20
CA SER A 50 -22.85 10.78 9.80
C SER A 50 -23.22 12.04 10.60
N SER A 51 -23.65 11.87 11.84
CA SER A 51 -23.51 12.94 12.81
C SER A 51 -22.01 13.13 12.99
N ALA A 52 -21.44 13.96 12.14
CA ALA A 52 -20.02 14.17 11.99
C ALA A 52 -19.43 14.45 13.36
N VAL A 53 -18.66 13.51 13.88
CA VAL A 53 -17.71 13.81 14.96
C VAL A 53 -16.79 14.86 14.36
N GLN A 54 -17.03 16.11 14.75
CA GLN A 54 -16.20 17.21 14.29
C GLN A 54 -14.83 17.01 14.92
N SER A 55 -13.81 16.85 14.07
CA SER A 55 -12.44 16.68 14.53
C SER A 55 -12.04 17.86 15.43
N SER A 56 -11.34 17.57 16.52
CA SER A 56 -10.66 18.59 17.33
C SER A 56 -9.36 19.06 16.69
N VAL A 57 -8.95 18.45 15.56
CA VAL A 57 -7.69 18.71 14.89
C VAL A 57 -7.93 19.49 13.62
N ASP A 58 -7.46 20.75 13.60
CA ASP A 58 -7.57 21.63 12.45
C ASP A 58 -6.53 21.29 11.35
N LYS A 59 -5.35 20.83 11.77
CA LYS A 59 -4.22 20.50 10.89
C LYS A 59 -3.62 19.14 11.23
N ILE A 60 -3.36 18.32 10.22
CA ILE A 60 -2.66 17.03 10.33
C ILE A 60 -1.38 17.04 9.51
N ARG A 61 -0.26 16.67 10.15
CA ARG A 61 1.04 16.43 9.51
C ARG A 61 1.18 14.94 9.23
N MET A 62 1.05 14.58 7.96
CA MET A 62 1.00 13.19 7.52
C MET A 62 2.22 12.80 6.72
N ALA A 63 2.88 11.71 7.10
CA ALA A 63 3.95 11.14 6.31
C ALA A 63 3.41 10.34 5.12
N ASP A 64 4.02 10.59 3.97
CA ASP A 64 3.76 9.90 2.72
C ASP A 64 5.11 9.48 2.11
N TRP A 65 5.39 8.19 2.04
CA TRP A 65 6.71 7.69 1.65
C TRP A 65 6.88 7.48 0.14
N ASN A 66 5.79 7.40 -0.62
CA ASN A 66 5.86 7.21 -2.07
C ASN A 66 4.61 7.75 -2.81
N PRO A 67 4.66 8.98 -3.35
CA PRO A 67 3.52 9.61 -4.03
C PRO A 67 3.08 8.86 -5.30
N ASN A 68 3.91 7.97 -5.83
CA ASN A 68 3.58 7.16 -7.02
C ASN A 68 2.94 5.82 -6.67
N TYR A 69 2.78 5.51 -5.40
CA TYR A 69 2.15 4.27 -4.96
C TYR A 69 0.64 4.42 -4.95
N ALA A 70 -0.05 3.64 -5.76
CA ALA A 70 -1.50 3.78 -5.97
C ALA A 70 -2.33 3.65 -4.68
N ALA A 71 -1.86 2.88 -3.69
CA ALA A 71 -2.51 2.79 -2.40
C ALA A 71 -2.57 4.14 -1.67
N GLN A 72 -1.68 5.08 -1.99
CA GLN A 72 -1.62 6.40 -1.39
C GLN A 72 -2.53 7.43 -2.07
N TRP A 73 -3.16 7.08 -3.17
CA TRP A 73 -4.06 8.00 -3.87
C TRP A 73 -5.37 8.22 -3.13
N SER A 74 -5.81 7.26 -2.31
CA SER A 74 -7.10 7.34 -1.62
C SER A 74 -7.18 8.57 -0.69
N TRP A 75 -6.18 8.81 0.14
CA TRP A 75 -6.18 9.97 1.04
C TRP A 75 -5.86 11.28 0.33
N ARG A 76 -5.05 11.27 -0.72
CA ARG A 76 -4.86 12.45 -1.57
C ARG A 76 -6.12 12.80 -2.34
N LEU A 77 -6.86 11.78 -2.81
CA LEU A 77 -8.16 11.98 -3.42
C LEU A 77 -9.19 12.49 -2.43
N ALA A 78 -9.17 11.99 -1.19
CA ALA A 78 -10.02 12.47 -0.11
C ALA A 78 -9.79 13.98 0.15
N GLN A 79 -8.52 14.42 0.19
CA GLN A 79 -8.18 15.83 0.29
C GLN A 79 -8.69 16.63 -0.92
N PHE A 80 -8.46 16.13 -2.13
CA PHE A 80 -8.92 16.79 -3.35
C PHE A 80 -10.45 16.92 -3.42
N LYS A 81 -11.17 15.93 -2.85
CA LYS A 81 -12.63 15.92 -2.79
C LYS A 81 -13.21 16.76 -1.65
N GLY A 82 -12.40 17.26 -0.74
CA GLY A 82 -12.84 18.03 0.42
C GLY A 82 -13.42 17.18 1.56
N PHE A 83 -13.19 15.86 1.56
CA PHE A 83 -13.74 14.99 2.61
C PHE A 83 -13.17 15.29 3.98
N TYR A 84 -11.93 15.73 4.08
CA TYR A 84 -11.33 16.11 5.35
C TYR A 84 -11.97 17.37 5.92
N GLU A 85 -12.20 18.37 5.08
CA GLU A 85 -12.87 19.63 5.48
C GLU A 85 -14.32 19.38 5.94
N GLU A 86 -15.03 18.42 5.29
CA GLU A 86 -16.37 17.99 5.73
C GLU A 86 -16.39 17.41 7.15
N HIS A 87 -15.24 16.86 7.59
CA HIS A 87 -15.05 16.31 8.94
C HIS A 87 -14.26 17.25 9.88
N GLY A 88 -14.10 18.52 9.53
CA GLY A 88 -13.48 19.53 10.40
C GLY A 88 -11.95 19.55 10.34
N ILE A 89 -11.32 18.81 9.43
CA ILE A 89 -9.87 18.85 9.21
C ILE A 89 -9.62 19.79 8.03
N ASN A 90 -9.17 21.01 8.31
CA ASN A 90 -9.04 22.06 7.31
C ASN A 90 -7.71 21.99 6.53
N GLU A 91 -6.68 21.41 7.14
CA GLU A 91 -5.36 21.32 6.54
C GLU A 91 -4.73 19.93 6.73
N ILE A 92 -4.30 19.30 5.63
CA ILE A 92 -3.40 18.15 5.68
C ILE A 92 -2.11 18.50 4.95
N GLU A 93 -1.02 18.43 5.70
CA GLU A 93 0.32 18.66 5.20
C GLU A 93 1.02 17.31 4.97
N PHE A 94 1.32 16.99 3.70
CA PHE A 94 2.00 15.76 3.34
C PHE A 94 3.51 15.94 3.31
N TYR A 95 4.20 15.14 4.11
CA TYR A 95 5.65 15.06 4.15
C TYR A 95 6.12 13.81 3.42
N LEU A 96 6.85 14.00 2.32
CA LEU A 96 7.44 12.87 1.60
C LEU A 96 8.69 12.41 2.34
N THR A 97 8.57 11.30 3.07
CA THR A 97 9.66 10.72 3.86
C THR A 97 9.48 9.23 4.07
N ASP A 98 10.56 8.49 3.98
CA ASP A 98 10.65 7.07 4.38
C ASP A 98 11.09 6.90 5.84
N THR A 99 11.48 8.00 6.50
CA THR A 99 11.90 8.02 7.91
C THR A 99 10.82 8.59 8.83
N TYR A 100 9.56 8.22 8.61
CA TYR A 100 8.41 8.75 9.34
C TYR A 100 8.38 8.36 10.83
N PHE A 101 9.02 7.26 11.17
CA PHE A 101 8.93 6.70 12.51
C PHE A 101 9.53 7.62 13.60
N PRO A 102 10.77 8.16 13.45
CA PRO A 102 11.27 9.17 14.37
C PRO A 102 10.39 10.42 14.45
N GLY A 103 9.75 10.80 13.34
CA GLY A 103 8.84 11.93 13.28
C GLY A 103 7.58 11.73 14.13
N LEU A 104 6.97 10.55 14.09
CA LEU A 104 5.84 10.19 14.95
C LEU A 104 6.23 10.19 16.43
N ILE A 105 7.36 9.56 16.78
CA ILE A 105 7.82 9.49 18.17
C ILE A 105 8.21 10.86 18.71
N GLY A 106 8.82 11.69 17.88
CA GLY A 106 9.26 13.05 18.23
C GLY A 106 8.18 14.11 18.12
N GLY A 107 6.97 13.77 17.62
CA GLY A 107 5.85 14.69 17.50
C GLY A 107 5.97 15.71 16.35
N SER A 108 6.89 15.52 15.41
CA SER A 108 6.96 16.32 14.17
C SER A 108 6.00 15.85 13.10
N LEU A 109 5.49 14.62 13.22
CA LEU A 109 4.43 14.04 12.41
C LEU A 109 3.30 13.56 13.33
N ASP A 110 2.07 13.66 12.86
CA ASP A 110 0.88 13.25 13.58
C ASP A 110 0.43 11.85 13.16
N ILE A 111 0.40 11.60 11.86
CA ILE A 111 -0.06 10.35 11.27
C ILE A 111 0.95 9.88 10.22
N ALA A 112 1.13 8.57 10.12
CA ALA A 112 1.83 7.96 9.00
C ALA A 112 1.05 6.76 8.47
N HIS A 113 1.19 6.52 7.19
CA HIS A 113 0.85 5.24 6.58
C HIS A 113 1.96 4.24 6.89
N SER A 114 1.59 3.03 7.30
CA SER A 114 2.57 1.99 7.64
C SER A 114 2.02 0.58 7.48
N ASP A 115 2.92 -0.35 7.23
CA ASP A 115 2.67 -1.77 7.41
C ASP A 115 2.53 -2.11 8.91
N THR A 116 1.67 -3.07 9.23
CA THR A 116 1.40 -3.45 10.62
C THR A 116 2.59 -4.08 11.35
N ASP A 117 3.45 -4.79 10.63
CA ASP A 117 4.68 -5.37 11.18
C ASP A 117 5.70 -4.30 11.60
N VAL A 118 5.80 -3.21 10.84
CA VAL A 118 6.62 -2.04 11.19
C VAL A 118 6.11 -1.40 12.48
N LEU A 119 4.79 -1.33 12.68
CA LEU A 119 4.20 -0.82 13.91
C LEU A 119 4.75 -1.57 15.14
N PHE A 120 4.65 -2.90 15.12
CA PHE A 120 5.08 -3.72 16.27
C PHE A 120 6.61 -3.70 16.46
N GLY A 121 7.37 -3.88 15.39
CA GLY A 121 8.83 -3.89 15.45
C GLY A 121 9.40 -2.57 15.95
N SER A 122 8.88 -1.49 15.46
CA SER A 122 9.35 -0.15 15.80
C SER A 122 8.92 0.28 17.21
N ALA A 123 7.70 -0.08 17.63
CA ALA A 123 7.25 0.17 18.99
C ALA A 123 8.10 -0.59 20.01
N ALA A 124 8.44 -1.85 19.72
CA ALA A 124 9.31 -2.66 20.55
C ALA A 124 10.74 -2.08 20.66
N ALA A 125 11.30 -1.61 19.54
CA ALA A 125 12.64 -1.06 19.48
C ALA A 125 12.78 0.31 20.19
N SER A 126 11.74 1.13 20.14
CA SER A 126 11.77 2.49 20.72
C SER A 126 11.30 2.58 22.17
N GLY A 127 10.60 1.56 22.66
CA GLY A 127 9.92 1.59 23.96
C GLY A 127 8.75 2.58 24.02
N LYS A 128 8.40 3.23 22.91
CA LYS A 128 7.29 4.16 22.82
C LYS A 128 6.13 3.50 22.07
N PRO A 129 4.92 3.43 22.67
CA PRO A 129 3.79 2.80 22.06
C PRO A 129 3.27 3.63 20.88
N LEU A 130 2.90 2.93 19.81
CA LEU A 130 2.16 3.48 18.69
C LEU A 130 0.75 2.90 18.66
N LYS A 131 -0.17 3.64 18.09
CA LYS A 131 -1.57 3.24 17.92
C LYS A 131 -1.87 3.09 16.44
N MET A 132 -2.53 2.00 16.07
CA MET A 132 -3.16 1.86 14.76
C MET A 132 -4.51 2.57 14.81
N LEU A 133 -4.69 3.55 13.96
CA LEU A 133 -5.95 4.29 13.83
C LEU A 133 -6.94 3.54 12.96
N SER A 134 -6.47 2.97 11.86
CA SER A 134 -7.30 2.20 10.96
C SER A 134 -6.46 1.22 10.16
N VAL A 135 -7.11 0.13 9.72
CA VAL A 135 -6.57 -0.80 8.73
C VAL A 135 -7.42 -0.63 7.47
N TYR A 136 -6.82 -0.20 6.37
CA TYR A 136 -7.51 -0.06 5.09
C TYR A 136 -7.16 -1.19 4.10
N ARG A 137 -6.14 -1.99 4.42
CA ARG A 137 -5.78 -3.19 3.69
C ARG A 137 -5.71 -4.37 4.65
N ASP A 138 -6.71 -5.24 4.55
CA ASP A 138 -6.93 -6.41 5.40
C ASP A 138 -6.61 -7.74 4.71
N LYS A 139 -6.04 -7.67 3.50
CA LYS A 139 -5.69 -8.85 2.70
C LYS A 139 -4.33 -8.70 2.08
N GLU A 140 -3.58 -9.80 2.05
CA GLU A 140 -2.26 -9.83 1.48
C GLU A 140 -2.03 -11.06 0.60
N TRP A 141 -1.48 -10.82 -0.58
CA TRP A 141 -1.03 -11.86 -1.47
C TRP A 141 0.36 -12.38 -1.11
N TRP A 142 0.44 -13.67 -0.85
CA TRP A 142 1.70 -14.38 -0.71
C TRP A 142 1.97 -15.16 -2.00
N ILE A 143 2.84 -14.63 -2.84
CA ILE A 143 3.12 -15.16 -4.16
C ILE A 143 4.60 -15.43 -4.30
N MET A 144 4.94 -16.65 -4.73
CA MET A 144 6.26 -17.01 -5.22
C MET A 144 6.22 -17.01 -6.75
N GLY A 145 6.78 -15.96 -7.35
CA GLY A 145 7.04 -15.90 -8.79
C GLY A 145 8.39 -16.52 -9.12
N VAL A 146 8.47 -17.24 -10.24
CA VAL A 146 9.67 -17.93 -10.68
C VAL A 146 9.97 -17.71 -12.17
N GLY A 147 11.22 -17.89 -12.53
CA GLY A 147 11.69 -17.80 -13.90
C GLY A 147 11.39 -19.05 -14.73
N LYS A 148 11.79 -18.98 -16.00
CA LYS A 148 11.67 -20.07 -16.94
C LYS A 148 12.46 -21.30 -16.45
N GLY A 149 11.84 -22.47 -16.56
CA GLY A 149 12.47 -23.75 -16.22
C GLY A 149 12.36 -24.12 -14.74
N ILE A 150 11.68 -23.33 -13.92
CA ILE A 150 11.36 -23.66 -12.54
C ILE A 150 9.89 -24.09 -12.50
N ASP A 151 9.64 -25.36 -12.27
CA ASP A 151 8.31 -25.96 -12.32
C ASP A 151 7.75 -26.34 -10.96
N THR A 152 8.64 -26.62 -10.01
CA THR A 152 8.34 -27.05 -8.65
C THR A 152 9.15 -26.23 -7.63
N PHE A 153 8.79 -26.33 -6.35
CA PHE A 153 9.62 -25.74 -5.30
C PHE A 153 10.98 -26.41 -5.17
N GLU A 154 11.08 -27.70 -5.49
CA GLU A 154 12.33 -28.45 -5.46
C GLU A 154 13.36 -27.87 -6.45
N ASP A 155 12.90 -27.35 -7.60
CA ASP A 155 13.77 -26.72 -8.61
C ASP A 155 14.41 -25.40 -8.12
N LEU A 156 13.97 -24.88 -6.98
CA LEU A 156 14.57 -23.70 -6.36
C LEU A 156 15.81 -24.03 -5.53
N LYS A 157 16.07 -25.32 -5.21
CA LYS A 157 17.23 -25.72 -4.40
C LYS A 157 18.56 -25.30 -5.03
N GLY A 158 19.40 -24.72 -4.20
CA GLY A 158 20.69 -24.16 -4.62
C GLY A 158 20.57 -22.85 -5.39
N GLY A 159 19.35 -22.36 -5.65
CA GLY A 159 19.08 -21.15 -6.40
C GLY A 159 18.99 -19.89 -5.52
N LYS A 160 19.03 -18.72 -6.20
CA LYS A 160 18.88 -17.41 -5.56
C LYS A 160 17.44 -16.97 -5.59
N VAL A 161 16.94 -16.56 -4.44
CA VAL A 161 15.58 -16.01 -4.29
C VAL A 161 15.60 -14.69 -3.53
N SER A 162 14.62 -13.83 -3.74
CA SER A 162 14.56 -12.54 -3.05
C SER A 162 13.15 -12.11 -2.65
N GLY A 163 13.00 -11.66 -1.41
CA GLY A 163 11.83 -10.93 -0.93
C GLY A 163 12.03 -9.41 -0.89
N GLY A 164 13.27 -8.95 -1.13
CA GLY A 164 13.66 -7.54 -1.00
C GLY A 164 14.78 -7.35 0.00
N GLY A 165 14.61 -6.48 1.00
CA GLY A 165 15.57 -6.36 2.11
C GLY A 165 15.53 -7.57 3.03
N LEU A 166 16.69 -8.03 3.55
CA LEU A 166 16.78 -9.26 4.35
C LEU A 166 15.87 -9.27 5.59
N GLY A 167 15.72 -8.14 6.28
CA GLY A 167 14.81 -7.99 7.43
C GLY A 167 13.40 -7.53 7.06
N GLY A 168 13.10 -7.43 5.77
CA GLY A 168 11.81 -6.90 5.32
C GLY A 168 10.69 -7.93 5.32
N ARG A 169 9.46 -7.46 5.43
CA ARG A 169 8.24 -8.26 5.43
C ARG A 169 8.15 -9.25 4.28
N ASN A 170 8.39 -8.78 3.03
CA ASN A 170 8.31 -9.67 1.87
C ASN A 170 9.35 -10.80 1.91
N THR A 171 10.50 -10.60 2.55
CA THR A 171 11.49 -11.66 2.78
C THR A 171 10.99 -12.65 3.82
N TRP A 172 10.35 -12.17 4.88
CA TRP A 172 9.69 -13.05 5.85
C TRP A 172 8.58 -13.89 5.19
N ILE A 173 7.71 -13.26 4.38
CA ILE A 173 6.65 -13.95 3.61
C ILE A 173 7.27 -15.02 2.71
N GLN A 174 8.32 -14.68 1.98
CA GLN A 174 9.03 -15.63 1.12
C GLN A 174 9.54 -16.84 1.89
N ARG A 175 10.14 -16.61 3.06
CA ARG A 175 10.58 -17.70 3.95
C ARG A 175 9.42 -18.60 4.35
N GLN A 176 8.28 -18.01 4.72
CA GLN A 176 7.08 -18.79 5.07
C GLN A 176 6.54 -19.61 3.89
N ILE A 177 6.56 -19.06 2.68
CA ILE A 177 6.16 -19.80 1.47
C ILE A 177 7.09 -20.99 1.26
N LEU A 178 8.41 -20.82 1.38
CA LEU A 178 9.38 -21.90 1.23
C LEU A 178 9.13 -23.00 2.26
N ILE A 179 9.01 -22.65 3.54
CA ILE A 179 8.74 -23.60 4.63
C ILE A 179 7.43 -24.39 4.39
N GLN A 180 6.34 -23.68 4.01
CA GLN A 180 5.05 -24.32 3.73
C GLN A 180 5.09 -25.30 2.55
N ASN A 181 6.10 -25.19 1.69
CA ASN A 181 6.30 -26.05 0.54
C ASN A 181 7.51 -26.99 0.68
N GLY A 182 7.96 -27.21 1.90
CA GLY A 182 8.95 -28.26 2.24
C GLY A 182 10.41 -27.88 2.02
N LEU A 183 10.70 -26.58 1.79
CA LEU A 183 12.07 -26.09 1.68
C LEU A 183 12.55 -25.41 2.96
N ASP A 184 13.80 -25.65 3.31
CA ASP A 184 14.51 -24.90 4.35
C ASP A 184 15.07 -23.59 3.76
N PRO A 185 14.55 -22.41 4.16
CA PRO A 185 15.01 -21.14 3.61
C PRO A 185 16.45 -20.77 4.00
N ASP A 186 17.07 -21.48 4.94
CA ASP A 186 18.44 -21.21 5.37
C ASP A 186 19.46 -22.18 4.73
N ASN A 187 19.01 -23.34 4.24
CA ASN A 187 19.88 -24.36 3.72
C ASN A 187 19.61 -24.73 2.24
N ASP A 188 18.35 -24.64 1.80
CA ASP A 188 17.97 -25.08 0.43
C ASP A 188 18.11 -23.98 -0.62
N VAL A 189 18.10 -22.70 -0.23
CA VAL A 189 18.17 -21.56 -1.16
C VAL A 189 19.07 -20.46 -0.65
N GLU A 190 19.60 -19.62 -1.54
CA GLU A 190 20.29 -18.39 -1.16
C GLU A 190 19.32 -17.21 -1.18
N ILE A 191 18.95 -16.69 -0.01
CA ILE A 191 18.13 -15.48 0.06
C ILE A 191 19.00 -14.24 -0.08
N VAL A 192 18.85 -13.53 -1.21
CA VAL A 192 19.65 -12.35 -1.51
C VAL A 192 18.85 -11.06 -1.37
N PRO A 193 19.46 -9.98 -0.82
CA PRO A 193 18.82 -8.68 -0.80
C PRO A 193 18.72 -8.10 -2.20
N MET A 194 17.60 -7.43 -2.51
CA MET A 194 17.42 -6.76 -3.79
C MET A 194 16.76 -5.40 -3.62
N LYS A 195 17.31 -4.41 -4.31
CA LYS A 195 16.73 -3.06 -4.44
C LYS A 195 15.77 -3.02 -5.64
N GLY A 196 14.99 -1.93 -5.75
CA GLY A 196 14.07 -1.71 -6.88
C GLY A 196 12.68 -2.30 -6.68
N GLY A 197 12.35 -2.69 -5.45
CA GLY A 197 11.02 -3.19 -5.10
C GLY A 197 10.64 -4.49 -5.82
N SER A 198 9.35 -4.76 -5.90
CA SER A 198 8.83 -5.97 -6.55
C SER A 198 9.01 -5.98 -8.07
N ASP A 199 9.01 -4.82 -8.71
CA ASP A 199 9.24 -4.70 -10.15
C ASP A 199 10.70 -5.03 -10.48
N GLY A 200 11.65 -4.60 -9.63
CA GLY A 200 13.06 -4.99 -9.75
C GLY A 200 13.26 -6.48 -9.60
N ARG A 201 12.58 -7.12 -8.63
CA ARG A 201 12.61 -8.57 -8.45
C ARG A 201 12.06 -9.31 -9.67
N MET A 202 10.90 -8.90 -10.19
CA MET A 202 10.33 -9.48 -11.41
C MET A 202 11.33 -9.43 -12.58
N LYS A 203 11.95 -8.26 -12.81
CA LYS A 203 12.97 -8.12 -13.88
C LYS A 203 14.16 -9.03 -13.66
N ALA A 204 14.63 -9.19 -12.43
CA ALA A 204 15.74 -10.07 -12.09
C ALA A 204 15.40 -11.55 -12.27
N ILE A 205 14.15 -11.94 -11.98
CA ILE A 205 13.64 -13.29 -12.27
C ILE A 205 13.61 -13.55 -13.78
N ILE A 206 13.06 -12.62 -14.56
CA ILE A 206 13.02 -12.73 -16.03
C ILE A 206 14.42 -12.82 -16.63
N ALA A 207 15.38 -12.07 -16.08
CA ALA A 207 16.77 -12.10 -16.52
C ALA A 207 17.57 -13.34 -16.04
N GLY A 208 16.97 -14.23 -15.23
CA GLY A 208 17.64 -15.41 -14.69
C GLY A 208 18.65 -15.11 -13.57
N VAL A 209 18.70 -13.89 -13.07
CA VAL A 209 19.54 -13.49 -11.92
C VAL A 209 18.99 -14.09 -10.62
N LEU A 210 17.67 -14.19 -10.54
CA LEU A 210 16.94 -14.87 -9.47
C LEU A 210 16.17 -16.05 -10.08
N GLN A 211 16.14 -17.18 -9.39
CA GLN A 211 15.28 -18.30 -9.72
C GLN A 211 13.83 -18.03 -9.30
N GLY A 212 13.64 -17.27 -8.21
CA GLY A 212 12.31 -16.90 -7.74
C GLY A 212 12.31 -15.73 -6.76
N GLY A 213 11.12 -15.30 -6.39
CA GLY A 213 10.97 -14.23 -5.41
C GLY A 213 9.52 -13.85 -5.11
N SER A 214 9.36 -13.10 -4.02
CA SER A 214 8.07 -12.54 -3.64
C SER A 214 7.66 -11.46 -4.65
N VAL A 215 6.51 -11.66 -5.29
CA VAL A 215 5.93 -10.76 -6.30
C VAL A 215 4.44 -10.51 -6.00
N PHE A 216 3.78 -9.72 -6.84
CA PHE A 216 2.37 -9.38 -6.69
C PHE A 216 1.58 -9.78 -7.95
N PRO A 217 0.23 -9.87 -7.88
CA PRO A 217 -0.61 -10.31 -9.00
C PRO A 217 -0.33 -9.57 -10.32
N ARG A 218 -0.04 -8.27 -10.26
CA ARG A 218 0.29 -7.45 -11.43
C ARG A 218 1.50 -7.92 -12.25
N HIS A 219 2.36 -8.76 -11.64
CA HIS A 219 3.57 -9.28 -12.28
C HIS A 219 3.34 -10.57 -13.07
N GLU A 220 2.16 -11.19 -12.93
CA GLU A 220 1.86 -12.48 -13.56
C GLU A 220 2.10 -12.45 -15.07
N LYS A 221 1.50 -11.45 -15.74
CA LYS A 221 1.67 -11.30 -17.19
C LYS A 221 3.14 -11.12 -17.59
N GLY A 222 3.89 -10.30 -16.87
CA GLY A 222 5.31 -10.08 -17.15
C GLY A 222 6.14 -11.35 -17.03
N LEU A 223 5.86 -12.18 -16.02
CA LEU A 223 6.54 -13.46 -15.85
C LEU A 223 6.15 -14.48 -16.93
N THR A 224 4.84 -14.64 -17.20
CA THR A 224 4.34 -15.63 -18.15
C THR A 224 4.76 -15.33 -19.59
N ASP A 225 4.76 -14.08 -20.01
CA ASP A 225 5.25 -13.65 -21.32
C ASP A 225 6.75 -14.01 -21.52
N ASN A 226 7.50 -14.23 -20.44
CA ASN A 226 8.91 -14.59 -20.46
C ASN A 226 9.17 -16.04 -20.01
N GLY A 227 8.13 -16.88 -20.00
CA GLY A 227 8.22 -18.31 -19.68
C GLY A 227 8.29 -18.62 -18.18
N GLY A 228 8.16 -17.62 -17.32
CA GLY A 228 8.01 -17.79 -15.88
C GLY A 228 6.56 -18.03 -15.46
N LYS A 229 6.31 -18.15 -14.16
CA LYS A 229 4.98 -18.39 -13.60
C LYS A 229 4.91 -18.06 -12.10
N PHE A 230 3.73 -18.20 -11.51
CA PHE A 230 3.58 -18.32 -10.07
C PHE A 230 3.63 -19.80 -9.66
N LEU A 231 4.57 -20.18 -8.78
CA LEU A 231 4.56 -21.49 -8.15
C LEU A 231 3.50 -21.61 -7.09
N SER A 232 3.26 -20.51 -6.36
CA SER A 232 2.15 -20.39 -5.41
C SER A 232 1.61 -18.97 -5.45
N ALA A 233 0.30 -18.86 -5.27
CA ALA A 233 -0.39 -17.59 -5.05
C ALA A 233 -1.52 -17.82 -4.06
N LYS A 234 -1.41 -17.26 -2.86
CA LYS A 234 -2.41 -17.39 -1.80
C LYS A 234 -2.73 -16.03 -1.22
N LEU A 235 -4.02 -15.75 -1.09
CA LEU A 235 -4.53 -14.55 -0.42
C LEU A 235 -4.79 -14.88 1.05
N TYR A 236 -4.17 -14.13 1.94
CA TYR A 236 -4.41 -14.22 3.38
C TYR A 236 -5.22 -13.02 3.85
N GLU A 237 -6.14 -13.27 4.78
CA GLU A 237 -6.86 -12.22 5.49
C GLU A 237 -6.04 -11.84 6.73
N VAL A 238 -5.26 -10.80 6.59
CA VAL A 238 -4.39 -10.27 7.65
C VAL A 238 -4.38 -8.76 7.59
N PRO A 239 -4.38 -8.07 8.73
CA PRO A 239 -4.15 -6.62 8.76
C PRO A 239 -2.78 -6.32 8.15
N GLN A 240 -2.77 -5.69 6.99
CA GLN A 240 -1.53 -5.43 6.27
C GLN A 240 -1.05 -4.00 6.43
N GLU A 241 -1.86 -3.05 6.02
CA GLU A 241 -1.52 -1.62 5.98
C GLU A 241 -2.60 -0.78 6.63
N GLY A 242 -2.17 0.28 7.28
CA GLY A 242 -3.09 1.20 7.94
C GLY A 242 -2.44 2.54 8.29
N PHE A 243 -3.18 3.35 9.01
CA PHE A 243 -2.68 4.59 9.56
C PHE A 243 -2.25 4.39 11.00
N ILE A 244 -1.09 4.93 11.34
CA ILE A 244 -0.50 4.87 12.68
C ILE A 244 -0.23 6.27 13.21
N THR A 245 -0.28 6.40 14.53
CA THR A 245 0.09 7.60 15.29
C THR A 245 0.81 7.21 16.57
N ASN A 246 1.39 8.19 17.27
CA ASN A 246 1.82 7.94 18.63
C ASN A 246 0.62 7.92 19.60
N MET A 247 0.75 7.19 20.71
CA MET A 247 -0.37 6.97 21.64
C MET A 247 -0.86 8.27 22.29
N GLU A 248 0.03 9.20 22.58
CA GLU A 248 -0.31 10.47 23.23
C GLU A 248 -1.14 11.35 22.28
N TRP A 249 -0.69 11.51 21.04
CA TRP A 249 -1.43 12.25 20.04
C TRP A 249 -2.79 11.60 19.78
N GLY A 250 -2.82 10.28 19.60
CA GLY A 250 -4.05 9.54 19.36
C GLY A 250 -5.05 9.61 20.51
N ALA A 251 -4.59 9.68 21.76
CA ALA A 251 -5.46 9.83 22.92
C ALA A 251 -6.05 11.25 23.08
N ASN A 252 -5.31 12.25 22.61
CA ASN A 252 -5.73 13.65 22.70
C ASN A 252 -6.60 14.11 21.52
N ASN A 253 -6.75 13.27 20.48
CA ASN A 253 -7.41 13.63 19.21
C ASN A 253 -8.36 12.51 18.71
N GLU A 254 -9.04 11.82 19.63
CA GLU A 254 -10.06 10.79 19.32
C GLU A 254 -11.37 11.38 18.79
#